data_098668952663011f7b8543d48f08d8a2
#
_entry.id   098668952663011f7b8543d48f08d8a2
#
_cell.length_a   1.000
_cell.length_b   1.000
_cell.length_c   1.000
_cell.angle_alpha   90.00
_cell.angle_beta   90.00
_cell.angle_gamma   90.00
#
_symmetry.space_group_name_H-M   'P 1'
#
loop_
_entity.id
_entity.type
_entity.pdbx_description
1 polymer ?
#
loop_
_entity_poly.entity_id
_entity_poly.type
_entity_poly.pdbx_seq_one_letter_code
_entity_poly.pdbx_strand_id
1 'polypeptide(L)' 'MIFNAEENELLACYMPVDDRLALIKAIVKDTADMDEEIRLIAESTVDKLARMSDIDFIDMAFLHAV' A
#
# COMPACT_ATOMS: atom_id res chain seq x y z
N MET A 1 1.49 -13.56 -5.23
CA MET A 1 1.46 -12.29 -4.51
C MET A 1 0.59 -11.27 -5.23
N ILE A 2 -0.22 -10.52 -4.51
CA ILE A 2 -1.19 -9.60 -5.10
C ILE A 2 -0.49 -8.36 -5.69
N PHE A 3 0.56 -7.89 -5.04
CA PHE A 3 1.26 -6.67 -5.42
C PHE A 3 2.46 -6.97 -6.32
N ASN A 4 2.67 -6.12 -7.33
CA ASN A 4 3.86 -6.22 -8.17
C ASN A 4 5.06 -5.55 -7.47
N ALA A 5 6.25 -5.59 -8.11
CA ALA A 5 7.48 -5.07 -7.51
C ALA A 5 7.39 -3.57 -7.17
N GLU A 6 6.80 -2.77 -8.06
CA GLU A 6 6.68 -1.33 -7.85
C GLU A 6 5.72 -1.01 -6.70
N GLU A 7 4.62 -1.74 -6.62
CA GLU A 7 3.65 -1.59 -5.53
C GLU A 7 4.27 -2.01 -4.20
N ASN A 8 5.05 -3.09 -4.20
CA ASN A 8 5.74 -3.54 -3.00
C ASN A 8 6.78 -2.51 -2.52
N GLU A 9 7.48 -1.87 -3.44
CA GLU A 9 8.42 -0.80 -3.09
C GLU A 9 7.71 0.38 -2.46
N LEU A 10 6.56 0.76 -2.99
CA LEU A 10 5.76 1.83 -2.40
C LEU A 10 5.30 1.46 -1.00
N LEU A 11 4.78 0.24 -0.82
CA LEU A 11 4.32 -0.24 0.48
C LEU A 11 5.45 -0.27 1.50
N ALA A 12 6.66 -0.63 1.08
CA ALA A 12 7.81 -0.71 1.98
C ALA A 12 8.13 0.64 2.64
N CYS A 13 7.78 1.75 2.00
CA CYS A 13 7.97 3.08 2.57
C CYS A 13 7.08 3.35 3.79
N TYR A 14 6.00 2.60 3.92
CA TYR A 14 5.01 2.81 4.99
C TYR A 14 5.01 1.72 6.05
N MET A 15 5.59 0.58 5.74
CA MET A 15 5.58 -0.56 6.66
C MET A 15 6.69 -0.44 7.72
N PRO A 16 6.47 -0.98 8.92
CA PRO A 16 5.27 -1.70 9.37
C PRO A 16 4.13 -0.77 9.76
N VAL A 17 2.91 -1.19 9.48
CA VAL A 17 1.71 -0.46 9.86
C VAL A 17 0.60 -1.48 10.14
N ASP A 18 -0.24 -1.19 11.13
CA ASP A 18 -1.26 -2.12 11.60
C ASP A 18 -2.70 -1.70 11.26
N ASP A 19 -2.86 -0.57 10.56
CA ASP A 19 -4.18 -0.06 10.18
C ASP A 19 -4.24 0.14 8.66
N ARG A 20 -5.04 -0.69 8.00
CA ARG A 20 -5.20 -0.65 6.55
C ARG A 20 -5.75 0.69 6.04
N LEU A 21 -6.76 1.23 6.73
CA LEU A 21 -7.36 2.50 6.32
C LEU A 21 -6.38 3.66 6.50
N ALA A 22 -5.61 3.65 7.58
CA ALA A 22 -4.58 4.66 7.80
C ALA A 22 -3.51 4.60 6.71
N LEU A 23 -3.12 3.40 6.30
CA LEU A 23 -2.17 3.20 5.21
C LEU A 23 -2.71 3.77 3.90
N ILE A 24 -3.95 3.47 3.56
CA ILE A 24 -4.59 3.97 2.35
C ILE A 24 -4.60 5.51 2.34
N LYS A 25 -5.00 6.11 3.45
CA LYS A 25 -5.05 7.57 3.57
C LYS A 25 -3.68 8.19 3.43
N ALA A 26 -2.66 7.59 4.04
CA ALA A 26 -1.29 8.08 3.95
C ALA A 26 -0.78 8.05 2.51
N ILE A 27 -1.02 6.95 1.80
CA ILE A 27 -0.59 6.81 0.40
C ILE A 27 -1.27 7.86 -0.47
N VAL A 28 -2.59 8.02 -0.34
CA VAL A 28 -3.35 8.99 -1.13
C VAL A 28 -2.85 10.41 -0.88
N LYS A 29 -2.64 10.76 0.38
CA LYS A 29 -2.17 12.09 0.76
C LYS A 29 -0.77 12.37 0.21
N ASP A 30 0.14 11.43 0.39
CA ASP A 30 1.55 11.64 0.03
C ASP A 30 1.78 11.64 -1.47
N THR A 31 0.95 10.92 -2.24
CA THR A 31 1.14 10.81 -3.69
C THR A 31 0.31 11.81 -4.48
N ALA A 32 -0.53 12.61 -3.84
CA ALA A 32 -1.42 13.55 -4.53
C ALA A 32 -0.66 14.56 -5.40
N ASP A 33 0.51 14.98 -4.96
CA ASP A 33 1.33 15.97 -5.66
C ASP A 33 2.48 15.36 -6.46
N MET A 34 2.53 14.05 -6.57
CA MET A 34 3.60 13.36 -7.29
C MET A 34 3.30 13.20 -8.77
N ASP A 35 4.29 12.73 -9.53
CA ASP A 35 4.17 12.48 -10.96
C ASP A 35 3.05 11.48 -11.23
N GLU A 36 2.47 11.59 -12.44
CA GLU A 36 1.39 10.71 -12.85
C GLU A 36 1.76 9.23 -12.74
N GLU A 37 2.98 8.87 -13.10
CA GLU A 37 3.45 7.50 -13.02
C GLU A 37 3.36 6.95 -11.58
N ILE A 38 3.80 7.73 -10.61
CA ILE A 38 3.74 7.33 -9.20
C ILE A 38 2.29 7.31 -8.72
N ARG A 39 1.47 8.27 -9.15
CA ARG A 39 0.05 8.28 -8.80
C ARG A 39 -0.68 7.06 -9.31
N LEU A 40 -0.36 6.59 -10.50
CA LEU A 40 -0.96 5.37 -11.05
C LEU A 40 -0.58 4.14 -10.24
N ILE A 41 0.68 4.05 -9.83
CA ILE A 41 1.13 2.96 -8.96
C ILE A 41 0.40 3.03 -7.62
N ALA A 42 0.26 4.22 -7.05
CA ALA A 42 -0.45 4.43 -5.80
C ALA A 42 -1.93 4.07 -5.89
N GLU A 43 -2.60 4.46 -6.98
CA GLU A 43 -4.01 4.12 -7.20
C GLU A 43 -4.21 2.61 -7.28
N SER A 44 -3.34 1.93 -8.00
CA SER A 44 -3.39 0.46 -8.11
C SER A 44 -3.18 -0.19 -6.74
N THR A 45 -2.20 0.31 -5.99
CA THR A 45 -1.90 -0.19 -4.64
C THR A 45 -3.08 0.01 -3.70
N VAL A 46 -3.65 1.21 -3.70
CA VAL A 46 -4.80 1.55 -2.84
C VAL A 46 -6.01 0.71 -3.21
N ASP A 47 -6.28 0.51 -4.50
CA ASP A 47 -7.39 -0.31 -4.94
C ASP A 47 -7.27 -1.75 -4.41
N LYS A 48 -6.07 -2.30 -4.48
CA LYS A 48 -5.82 -3.65 -3.96
C LYS A 48 -5.96 -3.71 -2.45
N LEU A 49 -5.46 -2.70 -1.74
CA LEU A 49 -5.60 -2.61 -0.28
C LEU A 49 -7.07 -2.51 0.12
N ALA A 50 -7.86 -1.74 -0.61
CA ALA A 50 -9.28 -1.57 -0.32
C ALA A 50 -10.08 -2.86 -0.49
N ARG A 51 -9.64 -3.73 -1.40
CA ARG A 51 -10.31 -5.02 -1.67
C ARG A 51 -9.81 -6.13 -0.76
N MET A 52 -8.72 -5.91 -0.08
CA MET A 52 -8.09 -6.91 0.77
C MET A 52 -8.86 -7.08 2.07
N SER A 53 -8.94 -8.31 2.57
CA SER A 53 -9.51 -8.57 3.89
C SER A 53 -8.52 -8.13 4.98
N ASP A 54 -9.03 -7.92 6.20
CA ASP A 54 -8.17 -7.55 7.33
C ASP A 54 -7.15 -8.64 7.65
N ILE A 55 -7.55 -9.91 7.49
CA ILE A 55 -6.65 -11.03 7.73
C ILE A 55 -5.51 -11.02 6.71
N ASP A 56 -5.83 -10.84 5.44
CA ASP A 56 -4.83 -10.77 4.37
C ASP A 56 -3.89 -9.58 4.57
N PHE A 57 -4.43 -8.45 5.01
CA PHE A 57 -3.61 -7.28 5.30
C PHE A 57 -2.63 -7.54 6.44
N ILE A 58 -3.08 -8.17 7.52
CA ILE A 58 -2.23 -8.48 8.66
C ILE A 58 -1.10 -9.44 8.23
N ASP A 59 -1.42 -10.44 7.43
CA ASP A 59 -0.41 -11.36 6.91
C ASP A 59 0.63 -10.63 6.06
N MET A 60 0.19 -9.74 5.20
CA MET A 60 1.09 -8.94 4.36
C MET A 60 1.98 -8.04 5.21
N ALA A 61 1.40 -7.34 6.19
CA ALA A 61 2.13 -6.44 7.06
C ALA A 61 3.19 -7.19 7.87
N PHE A 62 2.85 -8.39 8.33
CA PHE A 62 3.80 -9.25 9.05
C PHE A 62 4.99 -9.63 8.17
N LEU A 63 4.72 -9.99 6.91
CA LEU A 63 5.80 -10.34 5.97
C LEU A 63 6.72 -9.16 5.69
N HIS A 64 6.18 -7.95 5.63
CA HIS A 64 6.98 -6.75 5.39
C HIS A 64 7.75 -6.29 6.64
N ALA A 65 7.33 -6.70 7.82
CA ALA A 65 7.96 -6.30 9.07
C ALA A 65 9.20 -7.15 9.41
N VAL A 66 9.39 -8.26 8.72
CA VAL A 66 10.49 -9.21 8.99
C VAL A 66 11.74 -8.84 8.22
#